data_9d611c5fdca79775e9223fedfdc5345e
#
_entry.id   9d611c5fdca79775e9223fedfdc5345e
#
_cell.length_a   1.000
_cell.length_b   1.000
_cell.length_c   1.000
_cell.angle_alpha   90.00
_cell.angle_beta   90.00
_cell.angle_gamma   90.00
#
_symmetry.space_group_name_H-M   'P 1'
#
loop_
_entity.id
_entity.type
_entity.pdbx_description
1 polymer ?
#
loop_
_entity_poly.entity_id
_entity_poly.type
_entity_poly.pdbx_seq_one_letter_code
_entity_poly.pdbx_strand_id
1 'polypeptide(L)'
;FVVPSAMSKAGVAVMTQSLAVEWARHGIRLNAIAPGPFPTEGAWARLNPMQEGNDSRYNTRNPMGRVGRPSELANMAAFLMSEEVEYINGEVIAIDGAMGIMGNGTFSHMMSYSEQDWVRIREQIQSTNAADKVKRS
;
A
#
# COMPACT_ATOMS: atom_id res chain seq x y z
N PHE A 1 -17.68 -4.67 -7.16
CA PHE A 1 -18.21 -5.37 -5.98
C PHE A 1 -18.09 -4.55 -4.69
N VAL A 2 -17.29 -3.49 -4.67
CA VAL A 2 -17.00 -2.68 -3.47
C VAL A 2 -17.41 -1.22 -3.58
N VAL A 3 -18.26 -0.86 -4.54
CA VAL A 3 -18.63 0.54 -4.82
C VAL A 3 -19.17 1.29 -3.57
N PRO A 4 -20.11 0.74 -2.78
CA PRO A 4 -20.58 1.44 -1.59
C PRO A 4 -19.47 1.71 -0.57
N SER A 5 -18.58 0.74 -0.36
CA SER A 5 -17.41 0.90 0.51
C SER A 5 -16.42 1.94 -0.04
N ALA A 6 -16.13 1.90 -1.35
CA ALA A 6 -15.24 2.86 -2.00
C ALA A 6 -15.77 4.29 -1.87
N MET A 7 -17.07 4.51 -2.13
CA MET A 7 -17.70 5.81 -1.98
C MET A 7 -17.61 6.35 -0.56
N SER A 8 -17.94 5.52 0.44
CA SER A 8 -17.88 5.93 1.85
C SER A 8 -16.45 6.26 2.29
N LYS A 9 -15.46 5.46 1.86
CA LYS A 9 -14.05 5.70 2.21
C LYS A 9 -13.47 6.92 1.50
N ALA A 10 -13.85 7.17 0.25
CA ALA A 10 -13.48 8.40 -0.45
C ALA A 10 -14.08 9.62 0.25
N GLY A 11 -15.34 9.54 0.70
CA GLY A 11 -15.98 10.59 1.50
C GLY A 11 -15.22 10.88 2.80
N VAL A 12 -14.78 9.86 3.52
CA VAL A 12 -13.96 10.03 4.72
C VAL A 12 -12.64 10.75 4.41
N ALA A 13 -11.96 10.39 3.32
CA ALA A 13 -10.71 11.04 2.93
C ALA A 13 -10.90 12.53 2.65
N VAL A 14 -11.90 12.88 1.84
CA VAL A 14 -12.22 14.29 1.52
C VAL A 14 -12.67 15.06 2.77
N MET A 15 -13.51 14.46 3.62
CA MET A 15 -13.94 15.06 4.88
C MET A 15 -12.73 15.34 5.80
N THR A 16 -11.78 14.42 5.90
CA THR A 16 -10.56 14.60 6.68
C THR A 16 -9.79 15.84 6.22
N GLN A 17 -9.61 16.00 4.92
CA GLN A 17 -8.90 17.15 4.35
C GLN A 17 -9.65 18.48 4.57
N SER A 18 -10.96 18.49 4.32
CA SER A 18 -11.78 19.69 4.49
C SER A 18 -11.81 20.16 5.93
N LEU A 19 -12.09 19.26 6.87
CA LEU A 19 -12.17 19.60 8.29
C LEU A 19 -10.79 19.91 8.89
N ALA A 20 -9.72 19.34 8.37
CA ALA A 20 -8.37 19.70 8.78
C ALA A 20 -8.07 21.18 8.54
N VAL A 21 -8.54 21.73 7.41
CA VAL A 21 -8.41 23.16 7.11
C VAL A 21 -9.32 24.00 7.99
N GLU A 22 -10.60 23.63 8.09
CA GLU A 22 -11.60 24.42 8.83
C GLU A 22 -11.31 24.50 10.34
N TRP A 23 -10.82 23.39 10.93
CA TRP A 23 -10.65 23.25 12.38
C TRP A 23 -9.23 23.52 12.87
N ALA A 24 -8.28 23.70 11.96
CA ALA A 24 -6.89 24.03 12.33
C ALA A 24 -6.82 25.26 13.26
N ARG A 25 -7.64 26.30 13.00
CA ARG A 25 -7.73 27.50 13.87
C ARG A 25 -8.18 27.21 15.30
N HIS A 26 -8.78 26.05 15.54
CA HIS A 26 -9.22 25.60 16.87
C HIS A 26 -8.24 24.65 17.53
N GLY A 27 -7.05 24.44 16.93
CA GLY A 27 -6.05 23.49 17.41
C GLY A 27 -6.43 22.02 17.20
N ILE A 28 -7.39 21.75 16.31
CA ILE A 28 -7.85 20.39 16.03
C ILE A 28 -7.18 19.90 14.74
N ARG A 29 -6.54 18.76 14.82
CA ARG A 29 -5.94 18.07 13.69
C ARG A 29 -6.79 16.87 13.28
N LEU A 30 -6.90 16.64 11.99
CA LEU A 30 -7.56 15.48 11.41
C LEU A 30 -6.60 14.79 10.45
N ASN A 31 -6.36 13.52 10.67
CA ASN A 31 -5.62 12.66 9.75
C ASN A 31 -6.38 11.35 9.61
N ALA A 32 -6.28 10.72 8.45
CA ALA A 32 -6.85 9.41 8.20
C ALA A 32 -5.75 8.39 7.96
N ILE A 33 -5.98 7.16 8.41
CA ILE A 33 -5.12 6.02 8.10
C ILE A 33 -5.83 5.16 7.04
N ALA A 34 -5.14 4.84 5.96
CA ALA A 34 -5.60 3.93 4.92
C ALA A 34 -4.87 2.58 5.07
N PRO A 35 -5.45 1.62 5.83
CA PRO A 35 -4.80 0.36 6.07
C PRO A 35 -4.94 -0.57 4.87
N GLY A 36 -3.88 -1.32 4.57
CA GLY A 36 -3.91 -2.51 3.74
C GLY A 36 -4.57 -3.69 4.47
N PRO A 37 -4.24 -4.93 4.12
CA PRO A 37 -4.78 -6.11 4.80
C PRO A 37 -4.17 -6.27 6.20
N PHE A 38 -5.02 -6.08 7.21
CA PHE A 38 -4.72 -6.37 8.61
C PHE A 38 -5.67 -7.48 9.08
N PRO A 39 -5.16 -8.68 9.38
CA PRO A 39 -6.01 -9.78 9.78
C PRO A 39 -6.61 -9.52 11.16
N THR A 40 -7.94 -9.54 11.21
CA THR A 40 -8.70 -9.67 12.46
C THR A 40 -9.71 -10.77 12.27
N GLU A 41 -9.97 -11.53 13.33
CA GLU A 41 -10.87 -12.67 13.29
C GLU A 41 -12.25 -12.34 12.68
N GLY A 42 -12.84 -11.23 13.12
CA GLY A 42 -14.15 -10.80 12.61
C GLY A 42 -14.13 -10.20 11.20
N ALA A 43 -13.02 -9.63 10.74
CA ALA A 43 -12.92 -9.08 9.41
C ALA A 43 -12.76 -10.19 8.36
N TRP A 44 -11.88 -11.15 8.60
CA TRP A 44 -11.65 -12.26 7.67
C TRP A 44 -12.90 -13.11 7.45
N ALA A 45 -13.65 -13.41 8.49
CA ALA A 45 -14.89 -14.16 8.39
C ALA A 45 -15.92 -13.50 7.45
N ARG A 46 -15.90 -12.17 7.31
CA ARG A 46 -16.85 -11.44 6.48
C ARG A 46 -16.30 -11.10 5.09
N LEU A 47 -15.02 -10.80 4.99
CA LEU A 47 -14.39 -10.36 3.73
C LEU A 47 -13.94 -11.52 2.86
N ASN A 48 -13.73 -12.69 3.46
CA ASN A 48 -13.28 -13.88 2.75
C ASN A 48 -13.96 -15.17 3.25
N PRO A 49 -15.30 -15.24 3.21
CA PRO A 49 -16.07 -16.34 3.81
C PRO A 49 -15.82 -17.72 3.17
N MET A 50 -15.20 -17.74 1.98
CA MET A 50 -14.94 -18.97 1.22
C MET A 50 -13.53 -19.53 1.45
N GLN A 51 -12.71 -18.87 2.25
CA GLN A 51 -11.33 -19.28 2.49
C GLN A 51 -11.02 -19.27 3.99
N GLU A 52 -10.88 -20.46 4.54
CA GLU A 52 -10.38 -20.63 5.89
C GLU A 52 -8.92 -20.19 5.99
N GLY A 53 -8.68 -19.21 6.85
CA GLY A 53 -7.38 -18.94 7.46
C GLY A 53 -6.21 -18.56 6.55
N ASN A 54 -6.42 -18.03 5.33
CA ASN A 54 -5.30 -17.91 4.43
C ASN A 54 -4.86 -16.48 4.12
N ASP A 55 -3.89 -16.00 4.87
CA ASP A 55 -3.12 -14.79 4.56
C ASP A 55 -2.25 -14.93 3.29
N SER A 56 -2.07 -16.15 2.77
CA SER A 56 -1.13 -16.44 1.69
C SER A 56 -1.42 -15.65 0.41
N ARG A 57 -2.69 -15.45 0.07
CA ARG A 57 -3.08 -14.66 -1.11
C ARG A 57 -2.69 -13.18 -0.97
N TYR A 58 -2.81 -12.63 0.22
CA TYR A 58 -2.40 -11.24 0.49
C TYR A 58 -0.88 -11.15 0.60
N ASN A 59 -0.24 -12.15 1.18
CA ASN A 59 1.20 -12.22 1.29
C ASN A 59 1.87 -12.24 -0.09
N THR A 60 1.35 -13.03 -1.02
CA THR A 60 1.90 -13.10 -2.40
C THR A 60 1.66 -11.85 -3.21
N ARG A 61 0.63 -11.06 -2.88
CA ARG A 61 0.30 -9.81 -3.58
C ARG A 61 0.89 -8.57 -2.92
N ASN A 62 1.39 -8.68 -1.71
CA ASN A 62 1.98 -7.54 -1.02
C ASN A 62 3.49 -7.49 -1.33
N PRO A 63 4.03 -6.35 -1.74
CA PRO A 63 5.46 -6.18 -1.99
C PRO A 63 6.36 -6.57 -0.80
N MET A 64 5.86 -6.39 0.43
CA MET A 64 6.56 -6.81 1.64
C MET A 64 6.40 -8.30 1.97
N GLY A 65 5.66 -9.08 1.17
CA GLY A 65 5.46 -10.52 1.35
C GLY A 65 4.64 -10.90 2.59
N ARG A 66 3.93 -9.97 3.20
CA ARG A 66 3.16 -10.20 4.41
C ARG A 66 1.96 -9.26 4.55
N VAL A 67 1.04 -9.61 5.43
CA VAL A 67 0.00 -8.72 5.94
C VAL A 67 0.53 -7.83 7.07
N GLY A 68 -0.20 -6.76 7.38
CA GLY A 68 0.12 -5.88 8.49
C GLY A 68 -0.21 -6.51 9.85
N ARG A 69 0.55 -6.18 10.87
CA ARG A 69 0.26 -6.55 12.26
C ARG A 69 -0.57 -5.45 12.91
N PRO A 70 -1.62 -5.77 13.69
CA PRO A 70 -2.44 -4.76 14.38
C PRO A 70 -1.64 -3.76 15.21
N SER A 71 -0.50 -4.18 15.77
CA SER A 71 0.40 -3.28 16.50
C SER A 71 1.02 -2.18 15.62
N GLU A 72 1.27 -2.45 14.34
CA GLU A 72 1.80 -1.45 13.41
C GLU A 72 0.77 -0.35 13.16
N LEU A 73 -0.51 -0.73 13.05
CA LEU A 73 -1.63 0.21 12.93
C LEU A 73 -1.81 1.03 14.21
N ALA A 74 -1.77 0.39 15.37
CA ALA A 74 -1.90 1.05 16.65
C ALA A 74 -0.77 2.04 16.90
N ASN A 75 0.47 1.68 16.55
CA ASN A 75 1.64 2.56 16.69
C ASN A 75 1.52 3.82 15.82
N MET A 76 1.02 3.68 14.58
CA MET A 76 0.79 4.85 13.73
C MET A 76 -0.33 5.73 14.29
N ALA A 77 -1.41 5.15 14.80
CA ALA A 77 -2.48 5.92 15.42
C ALA A 77 -1.96 6.69 16.65
N ALA A 78 -1.19 6.04 17.51
CA ALA A 78 -0.56 6.69 18.66
C ALA A 78 0.39 7.82 18.24
N PHE A 79 1.21 7.61 17.23
CA PHE A 79 2.11 8.62 16.67
C PHE A 79 1.33 9.85 16.18
N LEU A 80 0.28 9.65 15.40
CA LEU A 80 -0.53 10.76 14.88
C LEU A 80 -1.29 11.53 15.97
N MET A 81 -1.59 10.89 17.10
CA MET A 81 -2.25 11.53 18.23
C MET A 81 -1.26 12.23 19.19
N SER A 82 0.04 12.03 19.02
CA SER A 82 1.04 12.64 19.91
C SER A 82 1.22 14.13 19.60
N GLU A 83 1.69 14.87 20.60
CA GLU A 83 2.07 16.29 20.49
C GLU A 83 3.37 16.47 19.67
N GLU A 84 4.16 15.42 19.50
CA GLU A 84 5.43 15.45 18.76
C GLU A 84 5.24 15.67 17.24
N VAL A 85 4.03 15.53 16.74
CA VAL A 85 3.72 15.60 15.29
C VAL A 85 2.57 16.55 14.97
N GLU A 86 2.49 17.65 15.71
CA GLU A 86 1.41 18.64 15.57
C GLU A 86 1.28 19.26 14.16
N TYR A 87 2.35 19.21 13.38
CA TYR A 87 2.35 19.79 12.02
C TYR A 87 1.80 18.83 10.94
N ILE A 88 1.48 17.57 11.30
CA ILE A 88 0.79 16.63 10.41
C ILE A 88 -0.73 16.85 10.54
N ASN A 89 -1.34 17.38 9.50
CA ASN A 89 -2.78 17.67 9.48
C ASN A 89 -3.34 17.54 8.06
N GLY A 90 -4.48 16.88 7.91
CA GLY A 90 -5.16 16.69 6.63
C GLY A 90 -4.64 15.51 5.78
N GLU A 91 -3.76 14.70 6.32
CA GLU A 91 -3.14 13.60 5.59
C GLU A 91 -3.98 12.31 5.58
N VAL A 92 -3.87 11.57 4.48
CA VAL A 92 -4.37 10.19 4.37
C VAL A 92 -3.16 9.27 4.22
N ILE A 93 -2.77 8.65 5.31
CA ILE A 93 -1.51 7.90 5.41
C ILE A 93 -1.76 6.43 5.15
N ALA A 94 -1.16 5.90 4.09
CA ALA A 94 -1.22 4.47 3.78
C ALA A 94 -0.31 3.66 4.71
N ILE A 95 -0.86 2.57 5.27
CA ILE A 95 -0.10 1.52 5.95
C ILE A 95 -0.49 0.20 5.29
N ASP A 96 0.12 -0.13 4.18
CA ASP A 96 -0.33 -1.22 3.32
C ASP A 96 0.80 -2.07 2.73
N GLY A 97 2.04 -1.82 3.12
CA GLY A 97 3.21 -2.50 2.55
C GLY A 97 3.43 -2.22 1.07
N ALA A 98 3.08 -1.01 0.63
CA ALA A 98 3.13 -0.53 -0.75
C ALA A 98 2.11 -1.20 -1.70
N MET A 99 1.11 -1.91 -1.16
CA MET A 99 0.11 -2.62 -1.95
C MET A 99 -0.74 -1.67 -2.81
N GLY A 100 -1.08 -0.48 -2.30
CA GLY A 100 -1.88 0.51 -3.02
C GLY A 100 -1.16 1.14 -4.21
N ILE A 101 0.17 1.23 -4.18
CA ILE A 101 0.98 1.79 -5.27
C ILE A 101 1.57 0.72 -6.20
N MET A 102 1.52 -0.55 -5.80
CA MET A 102 1.99 -1.66 -6.65
C MET A 102 1.21 -1.72 -7.97
N GLY A 103 -0.08 -1.43 -7.92
CA GLY A 103 -0.95 -1.32 -9.08
C GLY A 103 -0.93 -2.53 -10.03
N ASN A 104 -1.59 -2.40 -11.18
CA ASN A 104 -1.43 -3.31 -12.32
C ASN A 104 -0.32 -2.79 -13.25
N GLY A 105 0.82 -2.37 -12.68
CA GLY A 105 1.94 -1.85 -13.45
C GLY A 105 2.44 -2.87 -14.46
N THR A 106 2.81 -2.40 -15.65
CA THR A 106 3.32 -3.22 -16.76
C THR A 106 4.45 -4.15 -16.31
N PHE A 107 5.22 -3.75 -15.31
CA PHE A 107 6.39 -4.48 -14.82
C PHE A 107 6.15 -5.22 -13.49
N SER A 108 4.92 -5.26 -12.97
CA SER A 108 4.63 -5.92 -11.68
C SER A 108 4.98 -7.43 -11.67
N HIS A 109 4.97 -8.08 -12.83
CA HIS A 109 5.40 -9.47 -12.97
C HIS A 109 6.89 -9.69 -12.62
N MET A 110 7.72 -8.64 -12.72
CA MET A 110 9.15 -8.72 -12.36
C MET A 110 9.39 -8.94 -10.87
N MET A 111 8.40 -8.69 -10.02
CA MET A 111 8.49 -8.98 -8.59
C MET A 111 8.65 -10.47 -8.27
N SER A 112 8.28 -11.35 -9.18
CA SER A 112 8.45 -12.80 -9.05
C SER A 112 9.81 -13.31 -9.49
N TYR A 113 10.67 -12.46 -10.06
CA TYR A 113 11.97 -12.88 -10.59
C TYR A 113 12.96 -13.16 -9.46
N SER A 114 13.66 -14.29 -9.60
CA SER A 114 14.77 -14.65 -8.74
C SER A 114 16.04 -13.85 -9.11
N GLU A 115 17.03 -13.86 -8.22
CA GLU A 115 18.36 -13.30 -8.52
C GLU A 115 18.97 -13.89 -9.81
N GLN A 116 18.73 -15.16 -10.08
CA GLN A 116 19.21 -15.82 -11.29
C GLN A 116 18.49 -15.31 -12.54
N ASP A 117 17.20 -15.00 -12.45
CA ASP A 117 16.47 -14.40 -13.56
C ASP A 117 16.99 -12.99 -13.88
N TRP A 118 17.32 -12.21 -12.87
CA TRP A 118 17.94 -10.90 -13.05
C TRP A 118 19.32 -10.96 -13.69
N VAL A 119 20.13 -11.98 -13.38
CA VAL A 119 21.41 -12.20 -14.06
C VAL A 119 21.18 -12.49 -15.55
N ARG A 120 20.28 -13.42 -15.87
CA ARG A 120 19.95 -13.78 -17.27
C ARG A 120 19.42 -12.58 -18.07
N ILE A 121 18.52 -11.79 -17.47
CA ILE A 121 17.97 -10.59 -18.11
C ILE A 121 19.08 -9.60 -18.41
N ARG A 122 20.00 -9.38 -17.48
CA ARG A 122 21.14 -8.48 -17.67
C ARG A 122 22.03 -8.92 -18.82
N GLU A 123 22.38 -10.19 -18.88
CA GLU A 123 23.19 -10.78 -19.95
C GLU A 123 22.50 -10.62 -21.32
N GLN A 124 21.20 -10.84 -21.37
CA GLN A 124 20.41 -10.69 -22.61
C GLN A 124 20.35 -9.24 -23.07
N ILE A 125 20.15 -8.29 -22.17
CA ILE A 125 20.19 -6.85 -22.48
C ILE A 125 21.55 -6.43 -23.01
N GLN A 126 22.65 -6.89 -22.38
CA GLN A 126 24.01 -6.60 -22.82
C GLN A 126 24.28 -7.15 -24.23
N SER A 127 23.87 -8.38 -24.51
CA SER A 127 23.96 -9.01 -25.81
C SER A 127 23.20 -8.23 -26.88
N THR A 128 21.96 -7.84 -26.58
CA THR A 128 21.13 -7.04 -27.50
C THR A 128 21.76 -5.69 -27.79
N ASN A 129 22.24 -4.99 -26.77
CA ASN A 129 22.91 -3.69 -26.92
C ASN A 129 24.19 -3.81 -27.76
N ALA A 130 24.97 -4.87 -27.59
CA ALA A 130 26.17 -5.12 -28.39
C ALA A 130 25.81 -5.35 -29.87
N ALA A 131 24.79 -6.16 -30.15
CA ALA A 131 24.30 -6.42 -31.50
C ALA A 131 23.78 -5.14 -32.20
N ASP A 132 23.04 -4.29 -31.47
CA ASP A 132 22.53 -3.03 -31.99
C ASP A 132 23.64 -2.00 -32.26
N LYS A 133 24.70 -2.01 -31.46
CA LYS A 133 25.88 -1.16 -31.71
C LYS A 133 26.59 -1.52 -33.00
N VAL A 134 26.70 -2.82 -33.31
CA VAL A 134 27.30 -3.29 -34.56
C VAL A 134 26.44 -2.90 -35.78
N LYS A 135 25.12 -2.92 -35.67
CA LYS A 135 24.21 -2.53 -36.77
C LYS A 135 24.21 -1.05 -37.09
N ARG A 136 24.65 -0.20 -36.15
CA ARG A 136 24.70 1.26 -36.29
C ARG A 136 26.07 1.79 -36.74
N SER A 137 27.08 0.94 -36.76
CA SER A 137 28.42 1.22 -37.26
C SER A 137 28.54 0.82 -38.73
#